data_befbe592beb94bb8377dbde46ba79166
#
_entry.id   befbe592beb94bb8377dbde46ba79166
#
_cell.length_a   1.000
_cell.length_b   1.000
_cell.length_c   1.000
_cell.angle_alpha   90.00
_cell.angle_beta   90.00
_cell.angle_gamma   90.00
#
_symmetry.space_group_name_H-M   'P 1'
#
loop_
_entity.id
_entity.type
_entity.pdbx_description
1 polymer ?
#
loop_
_entity_poly.entity_id
_entity_poly.type
_entity_poly.pdbx_seq_one_letter_code
_entity_poly.pdbx_strand_id
1 'polypeptide(L)'
;GGTAGPATSHMVVSARSKSVTGPWENSPYNPIVHTYSVTDSWWSKGHGTLIDDVNGNWWIVYHAYANDYHTLGRSTLIEPVEWTEDGWYRTVSAATPVTPEQEIKHGLELSDDFKGPQLGLQWTFWKEYAPQSLTFKEDILWMKAKGRTPADGRVLLTTAEDKNYETQVEIRTGNGNVAGLILYYNEKAYAGVVSDGKTFYIYRDAEHKTELPNRIGKHFFARLHNCGNRLSVEVSKDGKEWTLLTGDMDVSSLHHNNYGGFYALRVGLFSAGKG
;
A
#
# COMPACT_ATOMS: atom_id res chain seq x y z
N GLY A 1 -11.01 -21.62 3.77
CA GLY A 1 -10.29 -20.57 3.06
C GLY A 1 -9.48 -21.12 1.89
N GLY A 2 -9.28 -20.36 0.87
CA GLY A 2 -8.42 -20.65 -0.25
C GLY A 2 -7.19 -19.76 -0.24
N THR A 3 -6.40 -19.77 -1.31
CA THR A 3 -5.25 -18.88 -1.50
C THR A 3 -5.70 -17.51 -1.99
N ALA A 4 -5.05 -16.46 -1.51
CA ALA A 4 -5.41 -15.08 -1.82
C ALA A 4 -4.79 -14.54 -3.13
N GLY A 5 -4.31 -15.38 -4.02
CA GLY A 5 -3.64 -14.96 -5.26
C GLY A 5 -4.60 -14.75 -6.43
N PRO A 6 -5.18 -15.82 -6.98
CA PRO A 6 -6.13 -15.73 -8.09
C PRO A 6 -7.43 -15.02 -7.71
N ALA A 7 -8.06 -14.36 -8.66
CA ALA A 7 -9.25 -13.54 -8.45
C ALA A 7 -10.39 -14.26 -7.71
N THR A 8 -10.65 -15.52 -8.03
CA THR A 8 -11.79 -16.30 -7.53
C THR A 8 -11.44 -17.41 -6.52
N SER A 9 -10.19 -17.49 -6.04
CA SER A 9 -9.74 -18.64 -5.26
C SER A 9 -9.97 -18.53 -3.76
N HIS A 10 -10.15 -17.35 -3.22
CA HIS A 10 -10.36 -17.11 -1.81
C HIS A 10 -11.85 -17.01 -1.48
N MET A 11 -12.25 -17.55 -0.34
CA MET A 11 -13.66 -17.53 0.10
C MET A 11 -13.78 -17.69 1.61
N VAL A 12 -14.93 -17.32 2.14
CA VAL A 12 -15.35 -17.66 3.50
C VAL A 12 -16.36 -18.79 3.44
N VAL A 13 -16.12 -19.84 4.19
CA VAL A 13 -17.06 -20.96 4.39
C VAL A 13 -17.36 -21.10 5.86
N SER A 14 -18.52 -21.62 6.19
CA SER A 14 -18.99 -21.87 7.55
C SER A 14 -19.33 -23.34 7.76
N ALA A 15 -18.99 -23.83 8.94
CA ALA A 15 -19.40 -25.15 9.44
C ALA A 15 -19.69 -25.05 10.93
N ARG A 16 -20.51 -25.92 11.44
CA ARG A 16 -20.85 -25.99 12.89
C ARG A 16 -20.73 -27.41 13.42
N SER A 17 -20.52 -27.52 14.72
CA SER A 17 -20.54 -28.79 15.43
C SER A 17 -20.92 -28.57 16.90
N LYS A 18 -21.48 -29.59 17.54
CA LYS A 18 -21.72 -29.63 19.00
C LYS A 18 -20.45 -29.94 19.80
N SER A 19 -19.38 -30.40 19.14
CA SER A 19 -18.11 -30.75 19.74
C SER A 19 -16.95 -30.27 18.87
N VAL A 20 -15.84 -29.88 19.49
CA VAL A 20 -14.62 -29.45 18.79
C VAL A 20 -14.03 -30.56 17.90
N THR A 21 -14.32 -31.82 18.21
CA THR A 21 -13.88 -32.99 17.45
C THR A 21 -14.88 -33.43 16.37
N GLY A 22 -16.02 -32.73 16.22
CA GLY A 22 -17.06 -33.07 15.26
C GLY A 22 -18.12 -34.01 15.81
N PRO A 23 -18.99 -34.60 14.94
CA PRO A 23 -18.99 -34.34 13.49
C PRO A 23 -19.33 -32.89 13.13
N TRP A 24 -18.74 -32.40 12.05
CA TRP A 24 -18.97 -31.05 11.53
C TRP A 24 -20.03 -31.10 10.42
N GLU A 25 -20.95 -30.14 10.47
CA GLU A 25 -21.97 -29.90 9.46
C GLU A 25 -21.62 -28.65 8.68
N ASN A 26 -21.57 -28.73 7.36
CA ASN A 26 -21.32 -27.57 6.48
C ASN A 26 -22.58 -26.74 6.33
N SER A 27 -22.41 -25.42 6.29
CA SER A 27 -23.50 -24.50 5.97
C SER A 27 -24.05 -24.76 4.56
N PRO A 28 -25.38 -24.82 4.40
CA PRO A 28 -26.00 -24.89 3.09
C PRO A 28 -25.85 -23.60 2.28
N TYR A 29 -25.41 -22.50 2.92
CA TYR A 29 -25.20 -21.20 2.31
C TYR A 29 -23.73 -20.95 1.90
N ASN A 30 -22.88 -21.98 1.97
CA ASN A 30 -21.49 -21.87 1.50
C ASN A 30 -21.39 -21.71 -0.02
N PRO A 31 -20.48 -20.88 -0.52
CA PRO A 31 -19.59 -19.98 0.23
C PRO A 31 -20.33 -18.76 0.76
N ILE A 32 -20.05 -18.35 2.00
CA ILE A 32 -20.67 -17.18 2.64
C ILE A 32 -20.24 -15.87 1.97
N VAL A 33 -18.94 -15.77 1.66
CA VAL A 33 -18.35 -14.65 0.89
C VAL A 33 -17.44 -15.23 -0.16
N HIS A 34 -17.58 -14.78 -1.38
CA HIS A 34 -16.81 -15.27 -2.53
C HIS A 34 -16.77 -14.26 -3.67
N THR A 35 -15.74 -14.34 -4.49
CA THR A 35 -15.66 -13.68 -5.81
C THR A 35 -16.07 -14.69 -6.85
N TYR A 36 -17.15 -14.43 -7.59
CA TYR A 36 -17.72 -15.37 -8.54
C TYR A 36 -17.11 -15.26 -9.94
N SER A 37 -16.63 -14.08 -10.31
CA SER A 37 -16.10 -13.80 -11.63
C SER A 37 -14.88 -12.88 -11.57
N VAL A 38 -14.00 -12.97 -12.57
CA VAL A 38 -12.91 -12.02 -12.80
C VAL A 38 -13.42 -10.63 -13.17
N THR A 39 -14.71 -10.49 -13.49
CA THR A 39 -15.35 -9.20 -13.76
C THR A 39 -15.94 -8.55 -12.51
N ASP A 40 -15.94 -9.24 -11.35
CA ASP A 40 -16.40 -8.66 -10.09
C ASP A 40 -15.48 -7.50 -9.68
N SER A 41 -16.04 -6.50 -9.02
CA SER A 41 -15.29 -5.31 -8.57
C SER A 41 -14.22 -5.64 -7.51
N TRP A 42 -14.39 -6.76 -6.80
CA TRP A 42 -13.51 -7.18 -5.72
C TRP A 42 -13.06 -8.63 -5.91
N TRP A 43 -11.75 -8.83 -5.93
CA TRP A 43 -11.11 -10.12 -6.12
C TRP A 43 -10.63 -10.75 -4.82
N SER A 44 -10.58 -12.06 -4.76
CA SER A 44 -10.07 -12.83 -3.61
C SER A 44 -10.73 -12.45 -2.29
N LYS A 45 -12.06 -12.28 -2.29
CA LYS A 45 -12.84 -12.04 -1.06
C LYS A 45 -12.66 -13.18 -0.08
N GLY A 46 -12.21 -12.91 1.15
CA GLY A 46 -12.02 -13.97 2.14
C GLY A 46 -11.47 -13.49 3.48
N HIS A 47 -11.08 -14.45 4.32
CA HIS A 47 -10.59 -14.21 5.68
C HIS A 47 -11.63 -13.47 6.53
N GLY A 48 -12.89 -13.95 6.50
CA GLY A 48 -14.00 -13.29 7.17
C GLY A 48 -14.02 -13.53 8.69
N THR A 49 -14.42 -12.51 9.40
CA THR A 49 -14.69 -12.53 10.84
C THR A 49 -16.08 -11.98 11.08
N LEU A 50 -16.91 -12.71 11.87
CA LEU A 50 -18.21 -12.22 12.31
C LEU A 50 -18.02 -11.26 13.49
N ILE A 51 -18.77 -10.15 13.46
CA ILE A 51 -18.87 -9.18 14.55
C ILE A 51 -20.34 -8.78 14.74
N ASP A 52 -20.70 -8.38 15.93
CA ASP A 52 -21.97 -7.71 16.22
C ASP A 52 -21.73 -6.26 16.62
N ASP A 53 -22.70 -5.41 16.33
CA ASP A 53 -22.69 -4.02 16.72
C ASP A 53 -23.44 -3.79 18.04
N VAL A 54 -23.39 -2.57 18.55
CA VAL A 54 -24.06 -2.18 19.80
C VAL A 54 -25.59 -2.32 19.78
N ASN A 55 -26.18 -2.47 18.60
CA ASN A 55 -27.61 -2.66 18.39
C ASN A 55 -27.98 -4.14 18.18
N GLY A 56 -26.99 -5.04 18.20
CA GLY A 56 -27.18 -6.48 17.98
C GLY A 56 -27.29 -6.88 16.51
N ASN A 57 -26.96 -6.00 15.57
CA ASN A 57 -26.85 -6.36 14.16
C ASN A 57 -25.56 -7.10 13.91
N TRP A 58 -25.59 -8.09 13.04
CA TRP A 58 -24.43 -8.90 12.68
C TRP A 58 -23.82 -8.49 11.37
N TRP A 59 -22.50 -8.53 11.31
CA TRP A 59 -21.70 -8.15 10.16
C TRP A 59 -20.60 -9.18 9.93
N ILE A 60 -20.18 -9.31 8.69
CA ILE A 60 -18.94 -10.01 8.35
C ILE A 60 -17.93 -9.02 7.80
N VAL A 61 -16.77 -8.96 8.46
CA VAL A 61 -15.61 -8.18 8.01
C VAL A 61 -14.66 -9.11 7.31
N TYR A 62 -14.23 -8.77 6.12
CA TYR A 62 -13.31 -9.58 5.33
C TYR A 62 -12.41 -8.69 4.49
N HIS A 63 -11.46 -9.23 3.74
CA HIS A 63 -10.63 -8.45 2.85
C HIS A 63 -10.73 -8.93 1.40
N ALA A 64 -10.39 -8.01 0.47
CA ALA A 64 -10.34 -8.28 -0.96
C ALA A 64 -9.38 -7.33 -1.66
N TYR A 65 -8.95 -7.68 -2.87
CA TYR A 65 -8.29 -6.75 -3.78
C TYR A 65 -9.34 -6.04 -4.63
N ALA A 66 -9.14 -4.74 -4.88
CA ALA A 66 -9.85 -4.08 -5.95
C ALA A 66 -9.48 -4.75 -7.29
N ASN A 67 -10.46 -4.97 -8.15
CA ASN A 67 -10.27 -5.60 -9.45
C ASN A 67 -9.13 -4.90 -10.22
N ASP A 68 -8.14 -5.69 -10.65
CA ASP A 68 -6.93 -5.29 -11.38
C ASP A 68 -5.93 -4.41 -10.61
N TYR A 69 -6.11 -4.22 -9.29
CA TYR A 69 -5.25 -3.38 -8.47
C TYR A 69 -4.67 -4.09 -7.24
N HIS A 70 -3.94 -5.19 -7.48
CA HIS A 70 -3.21 -5.88 -6.40
C HIS A 70 -2.17 -4.98 -5.70
N THR A 71 -1.70 -3.95 -6.38
CA THR A 71 -0.73 -2.98 -5.85
C THR A 71 -1.25 -2.17 -4.67
N LEU A 72 -2.57 -1.95 -4.58
CA LEU A 72 -3.19 -1.30 -3.42
C LEU A 72 -3.21 -2.17 -2.17
N GLY A 73 -2.85 -3.46 -2.30
CA GLY A 73 -3.03 -4.43 -1.23
C GLY A 73 -4.49 -4.81 -1.05
N ARG A 74 -4.81 -5.36 0.13
CA ARG A 74 -6.17 -5.83 0.43
C ARG A 74 -6.93 -4.81 1.23
N SER A 75 -8.05 -4.35 0.67
CA SER A 75 -8.99 -3.47 1.37
C SER A 75 -9.84 -4.28 2.35
N THR A 76 -10.17 -3.67 3.48
CA THR A 76 -11.14 -4.22 4.43
C THR A 76 -12.54 -3.88 3.95
N LEU A 77 -13.38 -4.89 3.85
CA LEU A 77 -14.78 -4.78 3.46
C LEU A 77 -15.68 -5.29 4.59
N ILE A 78 -16.92 -4.82 4.60
CA ILE A 78 -17.94 -5.21 5.56
C ILE A 78 -19.26 -5.44 4.84
N GLU A 79 -19.96 -6.53 5.18
CA GLU A 79 -21.30 -6.82 4.69
C GLU A 79 -22.21 -7.21 5.85
N PRO A 80 -23.52 -6.86 5.80
CA PRO A 80 -24.49 -7.28 6.81
C PRO A 80 -24.74 -8.79 6.70
N VAL A 81 -25.04 -9.37 7.84
CA VAL A 81 -25.33 -10.80 8.01
C VAL A 81 -26.68 -10.97 8.67
N GLU A 82 -27.48 -11.89 8.17
CA GLU A 82 -28.68 -12.37 8.85
C GLU A 82 -28.51 -13.82 9.35
N TRP A 83 -29.04 -14.09 10.53
CA TRP A 83 -29.16 -15.44 11.07
C TRP A 83 -30.48 -16.08 10.59
N THR A 84 -30.40 -17.28 10.08
CA THR A 84 -31.56 -18.04 9.64
C THR A 84 -32.22 -18.77 10.81
N GLU A 85 -33.48 -19.17 10.69
CA GLU A 85 -34.22 -19.85 11.75
C GLU A 85 -33.57 -21.18 12.20
N ASP A 86 -32.88 -21.85 11.28
CA ASP A 86 -32.15 -23.09 11.54
C ASP A 86 -30.74 -22.87 12.11
N GLY A 87 -30.39 -21.62 12.46
CA GLY A 87 -29.16 -21.26 13.15
C GLY A 87 -27.91 -21.24 12.26
N TRP A 88 -28.07 -21.00 10.97
CA TRP A 88 -27.02 -20.64 10.05
C TRP A 88 -27.00 -19.11 9.81
N TYR A 89 -26.00 -18.64 9.11
CA TYR A 89 -25.95 -17.26 8.69
C TYR A 89 -25.56 -17.13 7.22
N ARG A 90 -25.98 -16.04 6.61
CA ARG A 90 -25.62 -15.66 5.24
C ARG A 90 -25.46 -14.15 5.11
N THR A 91 -24.71 -13.68 4.13
CA THR A 91 -24.69 -12.27 3.77
C THR A 91 -26.02 -11.88 3.14
N VAL A 92 -26.46 -10.66 3.42
CA VAL A 92 -27.62 -10.07 2.75
C VAL A 92 -27.11 -8.94 1.86
N SER A 93 -27.51 -8.94 0.59
CA SER A 93 -27.24 -7.81 -0.28
C SER A 93 -27.89 -6.58 0.33
N ALA A 94 -27.10 -5.58 0.67
CA ALA A 94 -27.64 -4.28 0.99
C ALA A 94 -28.43 -3.80 -0.23
N ALA A 95 -29.74 -3.67 -0.09
CA ALA A 95 -30.63 -3.26 -1.18
C ALA A 95 -30.31 -1.87 -1.73
N THR A 96 -29.54 -1.08 -0.98
CA THR A 96 -29.02 0.23 -1.39
C THR A 96 -27.72 0.46 -0.66
N PRO A 97 -26.61 0.86 -1.32
CA PRO A 97 -25.46 1.39 -0.62
C PRO A 97 -25.96 2.57 0.23
N VAL A 98 -25.75 2.50 1.54
CA VAL A 98 -25.95 3.67 2.39
C VAL A 98 -24.85 4.66 2.01
N THR A 99 -25.20 5.61 1.16
CA THR A 99 -24.33 6.77 0.95
C THR A 99 -24.44 7.59 2.22
N PRO A 100 -23.37 7.87 2.94
CA PRO A 100 -23.43 8.76 4.09
C PRO A 100 -24.07 10.09 3.66
N GLU A 101 -25.04 10.58 4.41
CA GLU A 101 -25.67 11.89 4.15
C GLU A 101 -24.67 13.05 4.25
N GLN A 102 -23.51 12.79 4.85
CA GLN A 102 -22.43 13.73 4.96
C GLN A 102 -21.14 13.05 4.51
N GLU A 103 -20.37 13.76 3.70
CA GLU A 103 -19.00 13.38 3.39
C GLU A 103 -18.19 13.42 4.70
N ILE A 104 -18.02 12.25 5.32
CA ILE A 104 -17.21 12.15 6.53
C ILE A 104 -15.76 12.23 6.08
N LYS A 105 -15.11 13.35 6.36
CA LYS A 105 -13.67 13.46 6.20
C LYS A 105 -13.01 12.55 7.24
N HIS A 106 -12.64 11.36 6.82
CA HIS A 106 -11.95 10.38 7.63
C HIS A 106 -10.69 9.91 6.90
N GLY A 107 -9.83 9.21 7.64
CA GLY A 107 -8.52 8.78 7.16
C GLY A 107 -7.39 9.59 7.80
N LEU A 108 -6.17 9.10 7.61
CA LEU A 108 -4.97 9.82 8.02
C LEU A 108 -4.62 10.84 6.95
N GLU A 109 -4.21 12.03 7.37
CA GLU A 109 -3.54 12.94 6.48
C GLU A 109 -2.19 12.33 6.09
N LEU A 110 -2.01 12.05 4.78
CA LEU A 110 -0.83 11.35 4.29
C LEU A 110 0.36 12.29 4.06
N SER A 111 0.08 13.57 3.82
CA SER A 111 1.11 14.61 3.69
C SER A 111 1.72 14.96 5.04
N ASP A 112 3.00 15.31 5.05
CA ASP A 112 3.73 15.71 6.24
C ASP A 112 4.69 16.84 5.92
N ASP A 113 4.68 17.91 6.71
CA ASP A 113 5.61 19.03 6.59
C ASP A 113 6.82 18.91 7.53
N PHE A 114 6.90 17.80 8.27
CA PHE A 114 7.96 17.45 9.21
C PHE A 114 8.28 18.51 10.30
N LYS A 115 7.32 19.37 10.62
CA LYS A 115 7.48 20.39 11.69
C LYS A 115 7.36 19.81 13.09
N GLY A 116 6.76 18.63 13.20
CA GLY A 116 6.61 17.94 14.48
C GLY A 116 7.93 17.37 15.01
N PRO A 117 8.01 17.07 16.31
CA PRO A 117 9.20 16.45 16.92
C PRO A 117 9.30 14.95 16.64
N GLN A 118 8.31 14.35 16.00
CA GLN A 118 8.19 12.92 15.73
C GLN A 118 7.34 12.65 14.48
N LEU A 119 7.43 11.45 13.96
CA LEU A 119 6.59 11.00 12.85
C LEU A 119 5.10 10.97 13.21
N GLY A 120 4.26 11.35 12.26
CA GLY A 120 2.83 11.08 12.30
C GLY A 120 2.51 9.57 12.14
N LEU A 121 1.25 9.22 12.40
CA LEU A 121 0.77 7.84 12.35
C LEU A 121 0.77 7.24 10.94
N GLN A 122 0.81 8.07 9.89
CA GLN A 122 0.87 7.64 8.49
C GLN A 122 2.19 6.97 8.12
N TRP A 123 3.26 7.16 8.90
CA TRP A 123 4.59 6.67 8.60
C TRP A 123 4.88 5.32 9.25
N THR A 124 5.51 4.44 8.50
CA THR A 124 5.99 3.14 8.98
C THR A 124 7.42 2.87 8.51
N PHE A 125 8.19 2.15 9.33
CA PHE A 125 9.49 1.65 8.94
C PHE A 125 9.36 0.32 8.20
N TRP A 126 10.31 0.03 7.33
CA TRP A 126 10.42 -1.29 6.73
C TRP A 126 11.20 -2.23 7.64
N LYS A 127 10.54 -3.30 8.12
CA LYS A 127 11.07 -4.38 8.98
C LYS A 127 11.64 -3.94 10.34
N GLU A 128 12.46 -2.91 10.40
CA GLU A 128 13.15 -2.46 11.59
C GLU A 128 12.57 -1.13 12.09
N TYR A 129 11.97 -1.13 13.27
CA TYR A 129 11.56 0.12 13.91
C TYR A 129 12.79 0.87 14.43
N ALA A 130 13.16 1.95 13.78
CA ALA A 130 14.40 2.65 14.01
C ALA A 130 14.22 4.19 14.13
N PRO A 131 13.39 4.69 15.08
CA PRO A 131 13.13 6.12 15.23
C PRO A 131 14.40 6.91 15.55
N GLN A 132 15.40 6.31 16.22
CA GLN A 132 16.71 6.92 16.50
C GLN A 132 17.54 7.24 15.25
N SER A 133 17.10 6.80 14.08
CA SER A 133 17.72 7.12 12.80
C SER A 133 17.15 8.38 12.15
N LEU A 134 16.14 8.96 12.77
CA LEU A 134 15.47 10.16 12.33
C LEU A 134 15.79 11.33 13.26
N THR A 135 15.91 12.51 12.68
CA THR A 135 16.06 13.76 13.43
C THR A 135 15.20 14.81 12.77
N PHE A 136 14.39 15.50 13.56
CA PHE A 136 13.55 16.62 13.13
C PHE A 136 14.21 17.91 13.55
N LYS A 137 14.59 18.72 12.59
CA LYS A 137 15.26 19.99 12.84
C LYS A 137 15.01 20.97 11.70
N GLU A 138 14.63 22.22 12.04
CA GLU A 138 14.40 23.30 11.07
C GLU A 138 13.34 22.91 10.00
N ASP A 139 12.25 22.26 10.44
CA ASP A 139 11.17 21.76 9.58
C ASP A 139 11.67 20.79 8.49
N ILE A 140 12.73 20.05 8.79
CA ILE A 140 13.32 19.05 7.91
C ILE A 140 13.44 17.71 8.64
N LEU A 141 13.02 16.65 7.99
CA LEU A 141 13.30 15.28 8.40
C LEU A 141 14.69 14.87 7.90
N TRP A 142 15.60 14.63 8.84
CA TRP A 142 16.91 14.05 8.57
C TRP A 142 16.86 12.55 8.77
N MET A 143 17.21 11.79 7.73
CA MET A 143 17.26 10.32 7.77
C MET A 143 18.72 9.87 7.72
N LYS A 144 19.18 9.18 8.77
CA LYS A 144 20.51 8.58 8.77
C LYS A 144 20.59 7.50 7.71
N ALA A 145 21.53 7.65 6.79
CA ALA A 145 21.73 6.72 5.67
C ALA A 145 22.15 5.32 6.14
N LYS A 146 21.75 4.27 5.39
CA LYS A 146 22.09 2.87 5.59
C LYS A 146 22.10 2.16 4.24
N GLY A 147 23.00 1.21 4.05
CA GLY A 147 23.01 0.38 2.84
C GLY A 147 23.46 1.12 1.58
N ARG A 148 23.08 0.59 0.42
CA ARG A 148 23.52 1.09 -0.89
C ARG A 148 22.38 1.33 -1.89
N THR A 149 21.32 0.56 -1.78
CA THR A 149 20.19 0.53 -2.71
C THR A 149 18.88 0.50 -1.94
N PRO A 150 17.71 0.70 -2.55
CA PRO A 150 16.44 0.54 -1.86
C PRO A 150 16.22 -0.86 -1.24
N ALA A 151 16.93 -1.88 -1.71
CA ALA A 151 16.84 -3.22 -1.16
C ALA A 151 17.42 -3.35 0.27
N ASP A 152 18.47 -2.59 0.59
CA ASP A 152 19.21 -2.67 1.86
C ASP A 152 19.31 -1.32 2.59
N GLY A 153 18.76 -0.28 2.00
CA GLY A 153 18.76 1.07 2.51
C GLY A 153 17.71 1.33 3.59
N ARG A 154 17.64 2.56 4.03
CA ARG A 154 16.58 3.01 4.92
C ARG A 154 15.38 3.48 4.10
N VAL A 155 14.23 2.92 4.41
CA VAL A 155 12.97 3.29 3.77
C VAL A 155 11.94 3.66 4.85
N LEU A 156 11.35 4.83 4.71
CA LEU A 156 10.23 5.30 5.51
C LEU A 156 9.00 5.36 4.61
N LEU A 157 7.93 4.67 4.99
CA LEU A 157 6.83 4.33 4.11
C LEU A 157 5.51 4.93 4.59
N THR A 158 4.71 5.41 3.63
CA THR A 158 3.30 5.73 3.83
C THR A 158 2.44 5.02 2.79
N THR A 159 1.17 4.76 3.12
CA THR A 159 0.25 4.09 2.19
C THR A 159 -0.15 5.01 1.04
N ALA A 160 -0.48 4.42 -0.10
CA ALA A 160 -1.25 5.10 -1.14
C ALA A 160 -2.68 4.55 -1.08
N GLU A 161 -3.67 5.40 -0.89
CA GLU A 161 -5.05 4.98 -0.65
C GLU A 161 -5.88 4.89 -1.93
N ASP A 162 -5.38 5.43 -3.04
CA ASP A 162 -6.08 5.49 -4.32
C ASP A 162 -5.27 4.87 -5.46
N LYS A 163 -5.99 4.56 -6.54
CA LYS A 163 -5.43 4.10 -7.82
C LYS A 163 -4.66 5.21 -8.56
N ASN A 164 -5.06 6.45 -8.33
CA ASN A 164 -4.48 7.63 -8.95
C ASN A 164 -4.04 8.58 -7.84
N TYR A 165 -2.76 8.87 -7.81
CA TYR A 165 -2.19 9.79 -6.83
C TYR A 165 -0.92 10.45 -7.36
N GLU A 166 -0.61 11.58 -6.78
CA GLU A 166 0.66 12.27 -6.94
C GLU A 166 1.32 12.37 -5.57
N THR A 167 2.62 12.18 -5.55
CA THR A 167 3.45 12.41 -4.37
C THR A 167 4.71 13.15 -4.76
N GLN A 168 5.10 14.12 -3.95
CA GLN A 168 6.31 14.91 -4.17
C GLN A 168 7.05 15.17 -2.87
N VAL A 169 8.34 15.37 -2.96
CA VAL A 169 9.20 15.67 -1.82
C VAL A 169 10.38 16.55 -2.22
N GLU A 170 10.74 17.48 -1.35
CA GLU A 170 12.01 18.22 -1.42
C GLU A 170 13.12 17.37 -0.79
N ILE A 171 14.23 17.18 -1.50
CA ILE A 171 15.32 16.29 -1.09
C ILE A 171 16.64 17.04 -1.07
N ARG A 172 17.38 16.84 0.02
CA ARG A 172 18.77 17.30 0.16
C ARG A 172 19.68 16.12 0.47
N THR A 173 20.53 15.73 -0.48
CA THR A 173 21.46 14.60 -0.31
C THR A 173 22.74 15.02 0.39
N GLY A 174 23.16 14.26 1.41
CA GLY A 174 24.47 14.41 2.03
C GLY A 174 25.62 13.95 1.12
N ASN A 175 26.86 14.28 1.48
CA ASN A 175 28.04 13.86 0.73
C ASN A 175 28.21 12.34 0.81
N GLY A 176 28.31 11.68 -0.36
CA GLY A 176 28.49 10.24 -0.46
C GLY A 176 27.23 9.42 -0.14
N ASN A 177 26.09 10.07 0.01
CA ASN A 177 24.80 9.46 0.25
C ASN A 177 23.92 9.54 -0.99
N VAL A 178 22.90 8.67 -1.04
CA VAL A 178 21.85 8.63 -2.04
C VAL A 178 20.53 8.81 -1.34
N ALA A 179 19.64 9.65 -1.88
CA ALA A 179 18.29 9.81 -1.35
C ALA A 179 17.28 9.94 -2.49
N GLY A 180 16.03 9.62 -2.21
CA GLY A 180 15.01 9.68 -3.25
C GLY A 180 13.60 9.38 -2.77
N LEU A 181 12.70 9.37 -3.76
CA LEU A 181 11.29 9.06 -3.65
C LEU A 181 10.99 7.82 -4.50
N ILE A 182 10.41 6.82 -3.89
CA ILE A 182 10.15 5.53 -4.54
C ILE A 182 8.75 5.01 -4.19
N LEU A 183 8.19 4.19 -5.05
CA LEU A 183 7.16 3.23 -4.68
C LEU A 183 7.84 1.96 -4.21
N TYR A 184 7.43 1.42 -3.08
CA TYR A 184 8.12 0.32 -2.44
C TYR A 184 7.15 -0.77 -2.00
N TYR A 185 7.31 -1.94 -2.54
CA TYR A 185 6.60 -3.15 -2.11
C TYR A 185 7.46 -3.95 -1.11
N ASN A 186 8.67 -4.33 -1.51
CA ASN A 186 9.69 -5.00 -0.69
C ASN A 186 11.09 -4.83 -1.30
N GLU A 187 12.10 -5.53 -0.78
CA GLU A 187 13.49 -5.40 -1.20
C GLU A 187 13.75 -5.82 -2.66
N LYS A 188 12.82 -6.54 -3.29
CA LYS A 188 12.91 -7.00 -4.68
C LYS A 188 12.02 -6.21 -5.63
N ALA A 189 11.12 -5.39 -5.10
CA ALA A 189 10.04 -4.76 -5.84
C ALA A 189 9.86 -3.29 -5.41
N TYR A 190 10.46 -2.38 -6.16
CA TYR A 190 10.36 -0.93 -5.96
C TYR A 190 10.60 -0.20 -7.28
N ALA A 191 10.01 0.99 -7.42
CA ALA A 191 10.14 1.84 -8.61
C ALA A 191 10.21 3.31 -8.19
N GLY A 192 10.88 4.17 -8.97
CA GLY A 192 10.97 5.59 -8.66
C GLY A 192 12.36 6.16 -8.90
N VAL A 193 12.71 7.26 -8.25
CA VAL A 193 13.94 8.00 -8.48
C VAL A 193 14.74 8.23 -7.20
N VAL A 194 16.04 8.00 -7.29
CA VAL A 194 17.00 8.38 -6.25
C VAL A 194 18.20 9.09 -6.87
N SER A 195 18.93 9.89 -6.10
CA SER A 195 20.11 10.60 -6.59
C SER A 195 21.21 10.71 -5.57
N ASP A 196 22.46 10.67 -6.03
CA ASP A 196 23.68 11.00 -5.27
C ASP A 196 24.09 12.49 -5.44
N GLY A 197 23.28 13.27 -6.15
CA GLY A 197 23.54 14.65 -6.53
C GLY A 197 24.34 14.81 -7.83
N LYS A 198 24.76 13.72 -8.49
CA LYS A 198 25.44 13.72 -9.80
C LYS A 198 24.68 12.90 -10.83
N THR A 199 24.00 11.86 -10.38
CA THR A 199 23.24 10.93 -11.21
C THR A 199 21.85 10.73 -10.63
N PHE A 200 20.84 10.69 -11.48
CA PHE A 200 19.52 10.16 -11.18
C PHE A 200 19.51 8.68 -11.53
N TYR A 201 19.16 7.85 -10.58
CA TYR A 201 18.92 6.41 -10.76
C TYR A 201 17.43 6.19 -10.76
N ILE A 202 16.86 5.79 -11.89
CA ILE A 202 15.44 5.51 -12.06
C ILE A 202 15.25 4.02 -11.99
N TYR A 203 14.64 3.54 -10.93
CA TYR A 203 14.33 2.12 -10.74
C TYR A 203 12.97 1.78 -11.33
N ARG A 204 12.91 0.66 -12.03
CA ARG A 204 11.66 0.00 -12.45
C ARG A 204 11.32 -1.16 -11.53
N ASP A 205 12.34 -1.83 -11.02
CA ASP A 205 12.33 -2.87 -9.99
C ASP A 205 13.75 -2.95 -9.39
N ALA A 206 14.04 -3.97 -8.57
CA ALA A 206 15.35 -4.13 -7.94
C ALA A 206 16.49 -4.43 -8.93
N GLU A 207 16.18 -4.99 -10.09
CA GLU A 207 17.16 -5.44 -11.08
C GLU A 207 17.35 -4.43 -12.23
N HIS A 208 16.31 -3.68 -12.55
CA HIS A 208 16.28 -2.79 -13.71
C HIS A 208 16.31 -1.32 -13.29
N LYS A 209 17.40 -0.65 -13.59
CA LYS A 209 17.56 0.79 -13.40
C LYS A 209 18.11 1.48 -14.64
N THR A 210 17.73 2.74 -14.81
CA THR A 210 18.30 3.65 -15.79
C THR A 210 19.06 4.76 -15.07
N GLU A 211 20.20 5.16 -15.61
CA GLU A 211 21.03 6.22 -15.06
C GLU A 211 21.01 7.45 -15.99
N LEU A 212 20.69 8.61 -15.44
CA LEU A 212 20.69 9.88 -16.14
C LEU A 212 21.53 10.91 -15.38
N PRO A 213 22.26 11.81 -16.08
CA PRO A 213 23.01 12.86 -15.41
C PRO A 213 22.08 13.77 -14.59
N ASN A 214 22.39 13.97 -13.33
CA ASN A 214 21.72 14.97 -12.50
C ASN A 214 22.43 16.33 -12.67
N ARG A 215 21.80 17.23 -13.41
CA ARG A 215 22.28 18.61 -13.63
C ARG A 215 21.73 19.61 -12.59
N ILE A 216 20.86 19.17 -11.68
CA ILE A 216 20.26 19.99 -10.61
C ILE A 216 21.21 20.04 -9.41
N GLY A 217 21.80 18.89 -9.06
CA GLY A 217 22.71 18.77 -7.92
C GLY A 217 22.07 18.05 -6.72
N LYS A 218 22.57 18.33 -5.51
CA LYS A 218 22.19 17.61 -4.29
C LYS A 218 20.86 18.07 -3.69
N HIS A 219 20.37 19.23 -4.07
CA HIS A 219 19.09 19.78 -3.66
C HIS A 219 18.16 19.78 -4.86
N PHE A 220 17.11 19.00 -4.81
CA PHE A 220 16.13 18.82 -5.86
C PHE A 220 14.77 18.40 -5.31
N PHE A 221 13.74 18.53 -6.11
CA PHE A 221 12.43 18.01 -5.85
C PHE A 221 12.22 16.77 -6.71
N ALA A 222 11.61 15.74 -6.15
CA ALA A 222 11.16 14.55 -6.86
C ALA A 222 9.65 14.43 -6.79
N ARG A 223 9.02 14.01 -7.89
CA ARG A 223 7.60 13.78 -7.98
C ARG A 223 7.32 12.46 -8.70
N LEU A 224 6.41 11.69 -8.12
CA LEU A 224 5.86 10.47 -8.70
C LEU A 224 4.37 10.71 -8.96
N HIS A 225 3.94 10.44 -10.17
CA HIS A 225 2.55 10.47 -10.56
C HIS A 225 2.14 9.07 -10.99
N ASN A 226 1.31 8.40 -10.20
CA ASN A 226 0.75 7.09 -10.52
C ASN A 226 -0.69 7.24 -11.01
N CYS A 227 -0.96 6.73 -12.20
CA CYS A 227 -2.29 6.69 -12.78
C CYS A 227 -2.61 5.24 -13.18
N GLY A 228 -3.41 4.56 -12.37
CA GLY A 228 -3.83 3.19 -12.65
C GLY A 228 -2.65 2.23 -12.87
N ASN A 229 -1.65 2.19 -11.99
CA ASN A 229 -0.41 1.42 -12.11
C ASN A 229 0.56 1.88 -13.23
N ARG A 230 0.35 3.06 -13.80
CA ARG A 230 1.28 3.68 -14.76
C ARG A 230 1.98 4.83 -14.06
N LEU A 231 3.28 4.69 -13.86
CA LEU A 231 4.11 5.61 -13.09
C LEU A 231 4.89 6.55 -13.99
N SER A 232 4.75 7.86 -13.75
CA SER A 232 5.65 8.89 -14.27
C SER A 232 6.55 9.42 -13.16
N VAL A 233 7.78 9.74 -13.51
CA VAL A 233 8.83 10.24 -12.60
C VAL A 233 9.34 11.57 -13.10
N GLU A 234 9.25 12.59 -12.27
CA GLU A 234 9.68 13.93 -12.59
C GLU A 234 10.62 14.48 -11.51
N VAL A 235 11.47 15.41 -11.90
CA VAL A 235 12.34 16.15 -10.98
C VAL A 235 12.27 17.64 -11.27
N SER A 236 12.55 18.44 -10.23
CA SER A 236 12.59 19.89 -10.36
C SER A 236 13.71 20.45 -9.50
N LYS A 237 14.22 21.63 -9.92
CA LYS A 237 15.18 22.41 -9.14
C LYS A 237 14.49 23.29 -8.08
N ASP A 238 13.28 23.71 -8.34
CA ASP A 238 12.57 24.75 -7.57
C ASP A 238 11.14 24.37 -7.14
N GLY A 239 10.70 23.15 -7.48
CA GLY A 239 9.35 22.65 -7.21
C GLY A 239 8.26 23.25 -8.11
N LYS A 240 8.63 24.05 -9.12
CA LYS A 240 7.69 24.74 -10.02
C LYS A 240 7.81 24.24 -11.45
N GLU A 241 9.03 24.22 -12.00
CA GLU A 241 9.30 23.72 -13.33
C GLU A 241 9.80 22.27 -13.23
N TRP A 242 9.09 21.34 -13.88
CA TRP A 242 9.33 19.92 -13.79
C TRP A 242 9.91 19.34 -15.06
N THR A 243 10.88 18.47 -14.92
CA THR A 243 11.49 17.70 -16.01
C THR A 243 11.08 16.24 -15.86
N LEU A 244 10.41 15.72 -16.88
CA LEU A 244 10.06 14.32 -16.98
C LEU A 244 11.32 13.48 -17.21
N LEU A 245 11.64 12.57 -16.31
CA LEU A 245 12.74 11.61 -16.45
C LEU A 245 12.27 10.33 -17.15
N THR A 246 11.09 9.84 -16.81
CA THR A 246 10.43 8.73 -17.47
C THR A 246 8.93 8.82 -17.28
N GLY A 247 8.17 8.38 -18.25
CA GLY A 247 6.71 8.29 -18.21
C GLY A 247 6.24 6.88 -18.51
N ASP A 248 4.99 6.59 -18.15
CA ASP A 248 4.27 5.37 -18.53
C ASP A 248 4.96 4.05 -18.10
N MET A 249 5.68 4.07 -16.98
CA MET A 249 6.31 2.89 -16.41
C MET A 249 5.25 1.99 -15.77
N ASP A 250 5.14 0.76 -16.23
CA ASP A 250 4.20 -0.22 -15.66
C ASP A 250 4.72 -0.73 -14.31
N VAL A 251 3.95 -0.50 -13.24
CA VAL A 251 4.22 -0.97 -11.88
C VAL A 251 3.19 -2.00 -11.40
N SER A 252 2.28 -2.44 -12.27
CA SER A 252 1.20 -3.38 -11.94
C SER A 252 1.71 -4.72 -11.40
N SER A 253 2.94 -5.10 -11.76
CA SER A 253 3.57 -6.34 -11.31
C SER A 253 4.17 -6.29 -9.89
N LEU A 254 4.26 -5.08 -9.27
CA LEU A 254 4.90 -4.91 -7.96
C LEU A 254 3.93 -5.26 -6.82
N HIS A 255 3.60 -6.52 -6.69
CA HIS A 255 2.62 -7.01 -5.72
C HIS A 255 2.87 -8.46 -5.28
N HIS A 256 2.01 -8.94 -4.37
CA HIS A 256 2.05 -10.22 -3.70
C HIS A 256 2.24 -11.45 -4.61
N ASN A 257 1.52 -11.54 -5.73
CA ASN A 257 1.57 -12.74 -6.58
C ASN A 257 2.95 -12.96 -7.22
N ASN A 258 3.74 -11.89 -7.40
CA ASN A 258 5.08 -11.96 -8.00
C ASN A 258 6.20 -12.01 -6.95
N TYR A 259 6.02 -11.31 -5.81
CA TYR A 259 7.11 -11.10 -4.86
C TYR A 259 6.83 -11.64 -3.46
N GLY A 260 5.68 -12.32 -3.26
CA GLY A 260 5.27 -12.85 -1.95
C GLY A 260 4.93 -11.74 -0.94
N GLY A 261 4.66 -12.13 0.33
CA GLY A 261 4.19 -11.22 1.34
C GLY A 261 2.72 -10.80 1.12
N PHE A 262 2.23 -9.85 1.92
CA PHE A 262 0.86 -9.34 1.81
C PHE A 262 0.85 -7.83 2.03
N TYR A 263 1.73 -7.12 1.33
CA TYR A 263 1.88 -5.69 1.45
C TYR A 263 1.11 -4.97 0.34
N ALA A 264 0.88 -3.67 0.53
CA ALA A 264 0.58 -2.74 -0.54
C ALA A 264 1.86 -2.18 -1.15
N LEU A 265 1.80 -1.68 -2.38
CA LEU A 265 2.85 -0.82 -2.95
C LEU A 265 2.70 0.56 -2.31
N ARG A 266 3.70 0.99 -1.55
CA ARG A 266 3.66 2.18 -0.70
C ARG A 266 4.61 3.25 -1.20
N VAL A 267 4.28 4.50 -0.94
CA VAL A 267 5.21 5.63 -1.14
C VAL A 267 6.31 5.54 -0.10
N GLY A 268 7.56 5.69 -0.53
CA GLY A 268 8.74 5.58 0.32
C GLY A 268 9.73 6.73 0.17
N LEU A 269 10.11 7.32 1.29
CA LEU A 269 11.30 8.15 1.39
C LEU A 269 12.50 7.24 1.60
N PHE A 270 13.51 7.43 0.78
CA PHE A 270 14.67 6.54 0.77
C PHE A 270 15.96 7.28 1.08
N SER A 271 16.84 6.62 1.86
CA SER A 271 18.21 7.10 2.11
C SER A 271 19.19 5.93 2.20
N ALA A 272 20.32 6.03 1.48
CA ALA A 272 21.42 5.07 1.54
C ALA A 272 22.79 5.77 1.57
N GLY A 273 23.80 5.07 2.11
CA GLY A 273 25.14 5.58 2.24
C GLY A 273 25.81 5.14 3.54
N LYS A 274 26.88 5.83 3.88
CA LYS A 274 27.69 5.46 5.05
C LYS A 274 27.17 6.05 6.39
N GLY A 275 26.11 6.82 6.39
CA GLY A 275 25.49 7.42 7.58
C GLY A 275 26.08 8.74 7.96
#